data_d12623c6d607ed8624e9be76211277ed
#
_entry.id   d12623c6d607ed8624e9be76211277ed
#
_cell.length_a   1.000
_cell.length_b   1.000
_cell.length_c   1.000
_cell.angle_alpha   90.00
_cell.angle_beta   90.00
_cell.angle_gamma   90.00
#
_symmetry.space_group_name_H-M   'P 1'
#
loop_
_entity.id
_entity.type
_entity.pdbx_description
1 polymer ?
#
loop_
_entity_poly.entity_id
_entity_poly.type
_entity_poly.pdbx_seq_one_letter_code
_entity_poly.pdbx_strand_id
1 'polypeptide(L)'
;AVSKDQKSFDNMKSMMATVLANKSNNPSLVYQDSVQSTLYLGSKLARVPEASDIKDINYDRILEIGKQFYGNAKDFTFYFVGNYDEKTLLPLIEQYIASLPNNGFKLKNKQIPYAKGKVSNIFTKAMENPQNQATEIWYTKAPFTLQYMVLADVSARLLEMKYLRTIREELSAAYHAGANYGLLRDYDNKAA
;
A
#
# COMPACT_ATOMS: atom_id res chain seq x y z
N ALA A 1 11.59 5.34 25.06
CA ALA A 1 12.03 6.28 24.02
C ALA A 1 12.70 5.52 22.91
N VAL A 2 12.37 5.79 21.66
CA VAL A 2 13.06 5.20 20.50
C VAL A 2 14.46 5.79 20.47
N SER A 3 15.48 4.93 20.61
CA SER A 3 16.87 5.34 20.50
C SER A 3 17.24 5.55 19.03
N LYS A 4 18.03 6.58 18.76
CA LYS A 4 18.53 6.85 17.41
C LYS A 4 19.67 5.89 17.10
N ASP A 5 19.52 5.09 16.03
CA ASP A 5 20.57 4.23 15.48
C ASP A 5 20.98 4.75 14.10
N GLN A 6 21.95 5.63 14.08
CA GLN A 6 22.43 6.27 12.84
C GLN A 6 23.05 5.25 11.89
N LYS A 7 23.81 4.29 12.40
CA LYS A 7 24.50 3.28 11.59
C LYS A 7 23.50 2.41 10.81
N SER A 8 22.48 1.89 11.50
CA SER A 8 21.44 1.10 10.85
C SER A 8 20.65 1.91 9.84
N PHE A 9 20.36 3.17 10.14
CA PHE A 9 19.70 4.07 9.20
C PHE A 9 20.52 4.29 7.93
N ASP A 10 21.81 4.60 8.06
CA ASP A 10 22.71 4.85 6.92
C ASP A 10 22.88 3.60 6.06
N ASN A 11 23.00 2.43 6.69
CA ASN A 11 23.05 1.15 5.97
C ASN A 11 21.75 0.88 5.18
N MET A 12 20.59 1.07 5.80
CA MET A 12 19.30 0.91 5.13
C MET A 12 19.15 1.90 3.97
N LYS A 13 19.51 3.16 4.18
CA LYS A 13 19.47 4.20 3.16
C LYS A 13 20.35 3.87 1.97
N SER A 14 21.57 3.39 2.21
CA SER A 14 22.52 2.96 1.17
C SER A 14 22.00 1.75 0.39
N MET A 15 21.46 0.75 1.08
CA MET A 15 20.88 -0.42 0.44
C MET A 15 19.69 -0.04 -0.46
N MET A 16 18.78 0.79 0.04
CA MET A 16 17.63 1.26 -0.74
C MET A 16 18.08 2.07 -1.97
N ALA A 17 19.05 2.95 -1.80
CA ALA A 17 19.59 3.73 -2.92
C ALA A 17 20.20 2.83 -4.00
N THR A 18 20.91 1.77 -3.62
CA THR A 18 21.49 0.79 -4.56
C THR A 18 20.40 0.03 -5.31
N VAL A 19 19.37 -0.46 -4.61
CA VAL A 19 18.24 -1.17 -5.24
C VAL A 19 17.52 -0.26 -6.24
N LEU A 20 17.25 0.98 -5.86
CA LEU A 20 16.55 1.94 -6.72
C LEU A 20 17.40 2.45 -7.88
N ALA A 21 18.71 2.57 -7.70
CA ALA A 21 19.62 2.91 -8.81
C ALA A 21 19.62 1.82 -9.90
N ASN A 22 19.41 0.56 -9.49
CA ASN A 22 19.30 -0.57 -10.41
C ASN A 22 17.85 -0.90 -10.82
N LYS A 23 16.87 -0.04 -10.47
CA LYS A 23 15.45 -0.24 -10.77
C LYS A 23 15.21 -0.58 -12.25
N SER A 24 15.92 0.10 -13.15
CA SER A 24 15.78 -0.11 -14.59
C SER A 24 16.20 -1.51 -15.06
N ASN A 25 16.99 -2.23 -14.29
CA ASN A 25 17.44 -3.58 -14.59
C ASN A 25 16.51 -4.67 -14.01
N ASN A 26 15.49 -4.26 -13.25
CA ASN A 26 14.51 -5.17 -12.70
C ASN A 26 13.16 -5.01 -13.43
N PRO A 27 12.78 -5.98 -14.29
CA PRO A 27 11.56 -5.89 -15.10
C PRO A 27 10.29 -5.71 -14.27
N SER A 28 10.19 -6.39 -13.14
CA SER A 28 9.04 -6.30 -12.24
C SER A 28 8.89 -4.90 -11.65
N LEU A 29 9.99 -4.28 -11.22
CA LEU A 29 9.96 -2.91 -10.71
C LEU A 29 9.62 -1.89 -11.79
N VAL A 30 10.14 -2.08 -13.01
CA VAL A 30 9.80 -1.22 -14.15
C VAL A 30 8.32 -1.33 -14.50
N TYR A 31 7.79 -2.55 -14.52
CA TYR A 31 6.37 -2.78 -14.77
C TYR A 31 5.49 -2.15 -13.68
N GLN A 32 5.81 -2.41 -12.42
CA GLN A 32 5.09 -1.83 -11.28
C GLN A 32 5.10 -0.30 -11.31
N ASP A 33 6.24 0.30 -11.60
CA ASP A 33 6.37 1.77 -11.72
C ASP A 33 5.51 2.32 -12.86
N SER A 34 5.49 1.63 -14.00
CA SER A 34 4.65 2.00 -15.14
C SER A 34 3.15 1.94 -14.78
N VAL A 35 2.71 0.86 -14.11
CA VAL A 35 1.32 0.71 -13.66
C VAL A 35 0.96 1.82 -12.67
N GLN A 36 1.77 2.04 -11.63
CA GLN A 36 1.50 3.03 -10.60
C GLN A 36 1.56 4.46 -11.15
N SER A 37 2.55 4.77 -11.99
CA SER A 37 2.67 6.08 -12.60
C SER A 37 1.48 6.39 -13.53
N THR A 38 1.00 5.40 -14.24
CA THR A 38 -0.20 5.55 -15.10
C THR A 38 -1.45 5.75 -14.26
N LEU A 39 -1.66 4.89 -13.25
CA LEU A 39 -2.85 4.92 -12.41
C LEU A 39 -2.94 6.20 -11.57
N TYR A 40 -1.83 6.63 -11.00
CA TYR A 40 -1.75 7.78 -10.08
C TYR A 40 -1.17 9.05 -10.71
N LEU A 41 -1.16 9.13 -12.03
CA LEU A 41 -0.72 10.32 -12.80
C LEU A 41 0.69 10.80 -12.40
N GLY A 42 1.61 9.88 -12.17
CA GLY A 42 2.99 10.18 -11.78
C GLY A 42 3.14 10.79 -10.37
N SER A 43 2.13 10.69 -9.53
CA SER A 43 2.19 11.23 -8.16
C SER A 43 3.37 10.64 -7.38
N LYS A 44 4.21 11.50 -6.81
CA LYS A 44 5.33 11.09 -5.93
C LYS A 44 4.87 10.29 -4.68
N LEU A 45 3.60 10.38 -4.31
CA LEU A 45 3.04 9.64 -3.16
C LEU A 45 2.69 8.18 -3.50
N ALA A 46 2.63 7.84 -4.78
CA ALA A 46 2.17 6.52 -5.22
C ALA A 46 3.12 5.83 -6.22
N ARG A 47 4.01 6.56 -6.90
CA ARG A 47 5.00 5.95 -7.79
C ARG A 47 6.07 5.15 -7.03
N VAL A 48 6.75 4.26 -7.71
CA VAL A 48 7.97 3.66 -7.15
C VAL A 48 9.01 4.78 -6.92
N PRO A 49 9.64 4.85 -5.74
CA PRO A 49 10.64 5.88 -5.46
C PRO A 49 11.81 5.84 -6.45
N GLU A 50 12.46 6.98 -6.61
CA GLU A 50 13.71 7.11 -7.34
C GLU A 50 14.91 7.12 -6.37
N ALA A 51 16.09 6.74 -6.84
CA ALA A 51 17.32 6.81 -6.02
C ALA A 51 17.59 8.22 -5.50
N SER A 52 17.19 9.26 -6.24
CA SER A 52 17.27 10.65 -5.81
C SER A 52 16.39 10.96 -4.60
N ASP A 53 15.21 10.34 -4.49
CA ASP A 53 14.32 10.57 -3.35
C ASP A 53 14.94 10.09 -2.03
N ILE A 54 15.78 9.06 -2.08
CA ILE A 54 16.47 8.51 -0.90
C ILE A 54 17.48 9.50 -0.30
N LYS A 55 18.08 10.35 -1.11
CA LYS A 55 19.04 11.35 -0.62
C LYS A 55 18.39 12.35 0.34
N ASP A 56 17.15 12.70 0.07
CA ASP A 56 16.40 13.71 0.82
C ASP A 56 15.79 13.18 2.12
N ILE A 57 15.89 11.86 2.38
CA ILE A 57 15.38 11.27 3.62
C ILE A 57 16.23 11.73 4.80
N ASN A 58 15.57 12.39 5.76
CA ASN A 58 16.15 12.91 6.98
C ASN A 58 15.71 12.09 8.19
N TYR A 59 16.66 11.53 8.93
CA TYR A 59 16.36 10.64 10.07
C TYR A 59 15.68 11.37 11.22
N ASP A 60 16.12 12.59 11.54
CA ASP A 60 15.51 13.36 12.62
C ASP A 60 14.05 13.72 12.30
N ARG A 61 13.77 14.00 11.00
CA ARG A 61 12.40 14.23 10.55
C ARG A 61 11.52 12.96 10.64
N ILE A 62 12.08 11.79 10.35
CA ILE A 62 11.37 10.52 10.56
C ILE A 62 11.02 10.32 12.04
N LEU A 63 11.98 10.55 12.93
CA LEU A 63 11.75 10.43 14.37
C LEU A 63 10.72 11.44 14.88
N GLU A 64 10.76 12.66 14.35
CA GLU A 64 9.76 13.70 14.67
C GLU A 64 8.35 13.28 14.24
N ILE A 65 8.20 12.81 12.98
CA ILE A 65 6.92 12.31 12.45
C ILE A 65 6.44 11.13 13.30
N GLY A 66 7.35 10.20 13.64
CA GLY A 66 7.03 9.07 14.51
C GLY A 66 6.50 9.52 15.89
N LYS A 67 7.17 10.49 16.52
CA LYS A 67 6.72 11.06 17.78
C LYS A 67 5.37 11.76 17.67
N GLN A 68 5.14 12.50 16.59
CA GLN A 68 3.85 13.16 16.35
C GLN A 68 2.73 12.13 16.18
N PHE A 69 2.97 11.09 15.40
CA PHE A 69 2.00 10.06 15.06
C PHE A 69 1.67 9.19 16.27
N TYR A 70 2.70 8.59 16.88
CA TYR A 70 2.53 7.68 18.02
C TYR A 70 2.32 8.39 19.36
N GLY A 71 2.59 9.68 19.44
CA GLY A 71 2.35 10.49 20.63
C GLY A 71 0.92 10.99 20.80
N ASN A 72 -0.02 10.56 19.95
CA ASN A 72 -1.44 10.91 20.02
C ASN A 72 -2.29 9.67 20.25
N ALA A 73 -2.31 9.15 21.46
CA ALA A 73 -3.05 7.92 21.80
C ALA A 73 -4.56 8.01 21.52
N LYS A 74 -5.11 9.22 21.45
CA LYS A 74 -6.53 9.45 21.14
C LYS A 74 -6.94 8.95 19.75
N ASP A 75 -5.99 8.88 18.82
CA ASP A 75 -6.26 8.42 17.43
C ASP A 75 -6.13 6.91 17.28
N PHE A 76 -5.78 6.19 18.36
CA PHE A 76 -5.64 4.74 18.34
C PHE A 76 -6.87 4.06 18.94
N THR A 77 -7.21 2.91 18.37
CA THR A 77 -8.18 1.98 18.94
C THR A 77 -7.42 0.75 19.44
N PHE A 78 -7.57 0.44 20.71
CA PHE A 78 -6.92 -0.70 21.34
C PHE A 78 -7.91 -1.86 21.43
N TYR A 79 -7.55 -3.01 20.86
CA TYR A 79 -8.35 -4.23 20.90
C TYR A 79 -7.67 -5.25 21.79
N PHE A 80 -8.39 -5.73 22.80
CA PHE A 80 -7.95 -6.81 23.69
C PHE A 80 -8.77 -8.04 23.36
N VAL A 81 -8.12 -9.11 22.91
CA VAL A 81 -8.77 -10.36 22.52
C VAL A 81 -8.08 -11.52 23.25
N GLY A 82 -8.82 -12.28 24.01
CA GLY A 82 -8.27 -13.42 24.77
C GLY A 82 -9.18 -13.78 25.96
N ASN A 83 -8.68 -14.71 26.76
CA ASN A 83 -9.31 -15.06 28.03
C ASN A 83 -8.73 -14.18 29.14
N TYR A 84 -9.47 -13.21 29.63
CA TYR A 84 -9.08 -12.31 30.69
C TYR A 84 -10.23 -12.00 31.64
N ASP A 85 -9.91 -11.61 32.85
CA ASP A 85 -10.86 -11.06 33.81
C ASP A 85 -10.88 -9.52 33.69
N GLU A 86 -12.05 -8.96 33.40
CA GLU A 86 -12.22 -7.52 33.23
C GLU A 86 -11.83 -6.72 34.46
N LYS A 87 -12.09 -7.24 35.68
CA LYS A 87 -11.75 -6.57 36.93
C LYS A 87 -10.25 -6.39 37.11
N THR A 88 -9.48 -7.33 36.58
CA THR A 88 -8.00 -7.29 36.60
C THR A 88 -7.47 -6.46 35.42
N LEU A 89 -8.09 -6.53 34.26
CA LEU A 89 -7.63 -5.84 33.05
C LEU A 89 -7.91 -4.34 33.09
N LEU A 90 -9.07 -3.90 33.54
CA LEU A 90 -9.46 -2.48 33.55
C LEU A 90 -8.45 -1.57 34.30
N PRO A 91 -7.99 -1.89 35.52
CA PRO A 91 -6.98 -1.08 36.18
C PRO A 91 -5.66 -0.97 35.40
N LEU A 92 -5.26 -2.05 34.69
CA LEU A 92 -4.07 -2.03 33.85
C LEU A 92 -4.27 -1.16 32.61
N ILE A 93 -5.44 -1.17 32.00
CA ILE A 93 -5.79 -0.28 30.89
C ILE A 93 -5.75 1.17 31.36
N GLU A 94 -6.33 1.49 32.49
CA GLU A 94 -6.29 2.84 33.08
C GLU A 94 -4.86 3.29 33.35
N GLN A 95 -4.04 2.41 33.92
CA GLN A 95 -2.66 2.73 34.26
C GLN A 95 -1.76 2.90 33.04
N TYR A 96 -1.87 2.03 32.04
CA TYR A 96 -0.90 1.95 30.93
C TYR A 96 -1.43 2.54 29.61
N ILE A 97 -2.73 2.48 29.36
CA ILE A 97 -3.30 2.95 28.12
C ILE A 97 -3.91 4.35 28.26
N ALA A 98 -4.73 4.57 29.31
CA ALA A 98 -5.35 5.87 29.52
C ALA A 98 -4.33 6.96 29.92
N SER A 99 -3.16 6.57 30.44
CA SER A 99 -2.06 7.48 30.74
C SER A 99 -1.17 7.83 29.54
N LEU A 100 -1.42 7.24 28.36
CA LEU A 100 -0.64 7.55 27.17
C LEU A 100 -0.81 9.01 26.73
N PRO A 101 0.23 9.60 26.16
CA PRO A 101 0.21 11.01 25.78
C PRO A 101 -0.81 11.30 24.69
N ASN A 102 -1.35 12.51 24.72
CA ASN A 102 -2.18 13.08 23.68
C ASN A 102 -1.59 14.44 23.29
N ASN A 103 -0.91 14.49 22.15
CA ASN A 103 -0.27 15.70 21.64
C ASN A 103 -1.18 16.54 20.72
N GLY A 104 -2.43 16.10 20.50
CA GLY A 104 -3.40 16.80 19.65
C GLY A 104 -3.06 16.78 18.16
N PHE A 105 -2.09 15.98 17.73
CA PHE A 105 -1.75 15.84 16.31
C PHE A 105 -2.95 15.30 15.54
N LYS A 106 -3.25 15.93 14.40
CA LYS A 106 -4.30 15.48 13.49
C LYS A 106 -3.70 15.13 12.15
N LEU A 107 -3.91 13.91 11.74
CA LEU A 107 -3.52 13.44 10.42
C LEU A 107 -4.34 14.18 9.35
N LYS A 108 -3.65 14.76 8.39
CA LYS A 108 -4.30 15.33 7.21
C LYS A 108 -4.18 14.34 6.06
N ASN A 109 -5.30 13.77 5.65
CA ASN A 109 -5.33 12.93 4.48
C ASN A 109 -5.04 13.76 3.22
N LYS A 110 -4.07 13.31 2.45
CA LYS A 110 -3.79 13.87 1.13
C LYS A 110 -4.34 12.90 0.10
N GLN A 111 -5.29 13.36 -0.68
CA GLN A 111 -5.82 12.55 -1.78
C GLN A 111 -4.76 12.37 -2.86
N ILE A 112 -4.60 11.15 -3.30
CA ILE A 112 -3.75 10.81 -4.44
C ILE A 112 -4.65 10.84 -5.67
N PRO A 113 -4.26 11.57 -6.74
CA PRO A 113 -5.08 11.62 -7.96
C PRO A 113 -5.08 10.26 -8.65
N TYR A 114 -6.22 9.88 -9.21
CA TYR A 114 -6.38 8.71 -10.06
C TYR A 114 -6.62 9.13 -11.51
N ALA A 115 -6.10 8.34 -12.44
CA ALA A 115 -6.42 8.46 -13.85
C ALA A 115 -7.93 8.27 -14.06
N LYS A 116 -8.54 9.09 -14.92
CA LYS A 116 -9.97 9.03 -15.20
C LYS A 116 -10.22 8.57 -16.62
N GLY A 117 -11.33 7.85 -16.82
CA GLY A 117 -11.70 7.34 -18.14
C GLY A 117 -10.83 6.16 -18.58
N LYS A 118 -10.84 5.89 -19.88
CA LYS A 118 -10.05 4.81 -20.48
C LYS A 118 -8.63 5.31 -20.73
N VAL A 119 -7.65 4.73 -20.04
CA VAL A 119 -6.22 5.00 -20.23
C VAL A 119 -5.56 3.71 -20.69
N SER A 120 -4.69 3.79 -21.67
CA SER A 120 -3.88 2.66 -22.14
C SER A 120 -2.41 3.09 -22.12
N ASN A 121 -1.58 2.26 -21.52
CA ASN A 121 -0.13 2.45 -21.52
C ASN A 121 0.52 1.14 -22.00
N ILE A 122 1.21 1.21 -23.10
CA ILE A 122 1.94 0.09 -23.69
C ILE A 122 3.39 0.49 -23.83
N PHE A 123 4.29 -0.29 -23.28
CA PHE A 123 5.71 -0.05 -23.38
C PHE A 123 6.47 -1.35 -23.61
N THR A 124 7.64 -1.25 -24.19
CA THR A 124 8.56 -2.35 -24.40
C THR A 124 9.89 -2.05 -23.73
N LYS A 125 10.45 -3.05 -23.08
CA LYS A 125 11.78 -2.97 -22.49
C LYS A 125 12.59 -4.19 -22.94
N ALA A 126 13.79 -3.92 -23.46
CA ALA A 126 14.72 -5.00 -23.80
C ALA A 126 15.15 -5.76 -22.54
N MET A 127 15.11 -7.08 -22.59
CA MET A 127 15.50 -7.98 -21.50
C MET A 127 15.99 -9.29 -22.08
N GLU A 128 16.83 -9.98 -21.32
CA GLU A 128 17.43 -11.25 -21.71
C GLU A 128 16.37 -12.34 -21.95
N ASN A 129 15.40 -12.43 -21.03
CA ASN A 129 14.27 -13.36 -21.14
C ASN A 129 12.99 -12.56 -21.39
N PRO A 130 12.47 -12.53 -22.64
CA PRO A 130 11.27 -11.79 -22.97
C PRO A 130 10.07 -12.25 -22.14
N GLN A 131 9.34 -11.30 -21.57
CA GLN A 131 8.11 -11.55 -20.81
C GLN A 131 7.05 -10.54 -21.23
N ASN A 132 5.82 -11.03 -21.34
CA ASN A 132 4.66 -10.19 -21.55
C ASN A 132 3.83 -10.15 -20.26
N GLN A 133 3.47 -8.95 -19.83
CA GLN A 133 2.60 -8.74 -18.68
C GLN A 133 1.51 -7.75 -19.06
N ALA A 134 0.28 -8.02 -18.65
CA ALA A 134 -0.85 -7.13 -18.82
C ALA A 134 -1.59 -6.99 -17.49
N THR A 135 -1.97 -5.76 -17.15
CA THR A 135 -2.82 -5.47 -16.00
C THR A 135 -3.93 -4.55 -16.45
N GLU A 136 -5.16 -4.94 -16.15
CA GLU A 136 -6.33 -4.10 -16.36
C GLU A 136 -6.93 -3.77 -15.00
N ILE A 137 -7.17 -2.48 -14.77
CA ILE A 137 -7.65 -1.97 -13.48
C ILE A 137 -8.95 -1.24 -13.72
N TRP A 138 -10.00 -1.71 -13.07
CA TRP A 138 -11.28 -0.99 -12.97
C TRP A 138 -11.50 -0.52 -11.56
N TYR A 139 -11.92 0.70 -11.39
CA TYR A 139 -12.33 1.19 -10.09
C TYR A 139 -13.68 1.90 -10.17
N THR A 140 -14.43 1.79 -9.11
CA THR A 140 -15.71 2.44 -8.94
C THR A 140 -15.93 2.78 -7.48
N LYS A 141 -16.86 3.69 -7.24
CA LYS A 141 -17.30 3.96 -5.88
C LYS A 141 -18.23 2.86 -5.41
N ALA A 142 -17.92 2.28 -4.29
CA ALA A 142 -18.76 1.29 -3.64
C ALA A 142 -18.80 1.54 -2.12
N PRO A 143 -19.94 1.35 -1.46
CA PRO A 143 -20.00 1.45 -0.02
C PRO A 143 -19.18 0.34 0.64
N PHE A 144 -18.47 0.68 1.72
CA PHE A 144 -17.72 -0.32 2.50
C PHE A 144 -18.69 -1.11 3.39
N THR A 145 -19.31 -2.14 2.83
CA THR A 145 -20.24 -3.02 3.52
C THR A 145 -19.87 -4.48 3.31
N LEU A 146 -20.30 -5.35 4.22
CA LEU A 146 -20.07 -6.79 4.09
C LEU A 146 -20.65 -7.34 2.78
N GLN A 147 -21.83 -6.86 2.36
CA GLN A 147 -22.45 -7.26 1.11
C GLN A 147 -21.56 -6.94 -0.10
N TYR A 148 -21.02 -5.73 -0.19
CA TYR A 148 -20.11 -5.37 -1.28
C TYR A 148 -18.80 -6.12 -1.22
N MET A 149 -18.27 -6.42 -0.02
CA MET A 149 -17.08 -7.25 0.14
C MET A 149 -17.31 -8.66 -0.43
N VAL A 150 -18.43 -9.29 -0.08
CA VAL A 150 -18.77 -10.62 -0.59
C VAL A 150 -19.01 -10.60 -2.09
N LEU A 151 -19.73 -9.61 -2.60
CA LEU A 151 -19.99 -9.49 -4.05
C LEU A 151 -18.66 -9.31 -4.84
N ALA A 152 -17.77 -8.49 -4.33
CA ALA A 152 -16.47 -8.27 -4.96
C ALA A 152 -15.58 -9.53 -4.94
N ASP A 153 -15.55 -10.25 -3.82
CA ASP A 153 -14.80 -11.52 -3.71
C ASP A 153 -15.35 -12.57 -4.67
N VAL A 154 -16.65 -12.78 -4.69
CA VAL A 154 -17.29 -13.73 -5.61
C VAL A 154 -17.04 -13.34 -7.06
N SER A 155 -17.16 -12.06 -7.40
CA SER A 155 -16.91 -11.57 -8.76
C SER A 155 -15.46 -11.80 -9.20
N ALA A 156 -14.49 -11.52 -8.32
CA ALA A 156 -13.08 -11.76 -8.61
C ALA A 156 -12.79 -13.25 -8.84
N ARG A 157 -13.34 -14.14 -8.00
CA ARG A 157 -13.18 -15.59 -8.14
C ARG A 157 -13.80 -16.11 -9.44
N LEU A 158 -14.97 -15.63 -9.82
CA LEU A 158 -15.62 -16.01 -11.08
C LEU A 158 -14.80 -15.54 -12.30
N LEU A 159 -14.24 -14.33 -12.25
CA LEU A 159 -13.35 -13.82 -13.29
C LEU A 159 -12.05 -14.63 -13.36
N GLU A 160 -11.45 -14.94 -12.23
CA GLU A 160 -10.24 -15.77 -12.17
C GLU A 160 -10.47 -17.14 -12.80
N MET A 161 -11.55 -17.83 -12.42
CA MET A 161 -11.93 -19.11 -13.01
C MET A 161 -12.11 -19.00 -14.52
N LYS A 162 -12.77 -17.95 -15.00
CA LYS A 162 -12.97 -17.71 -16.42
C LYS A 162 -11.66 -17.43 -17.15
N TYR A 163 -10.79 -16.61 -16.56
CA TYR A 163 -9.48 -16.31 -17.14
C TYR A 163 -8.57 -17.52 -17.20
N LEU A 164 -8.52 -18.34 -16.14
CA LEU A 164 -7.76 -19.58 -16.14
C LEU A 164 -8.23 -20.51 -17.26
N ARG A 165 -9.53 -20.69 -17.41
CA ARG A 165 -10.08 -21.51 -18.47
C ARG A 165 -9.76 -20.94 -19.86
N THR A 166 -10.12 -19.68 -20.11
CA THR A 166 -10.02 -19.12 -21.47
C THR A 166 -8.57 -18.80 -21.85
N ILE A 167 -7.83 -18.13 -20.97
CA ILE A 167 -6.49 -17.60 -21.32
C ILE A 167 -5.43 -18.70 -21.22
N ARG A 168 -5.49 -19.51 -20.16
CA ARG A 168 -4.51 -20.56 -19.93
C ARG A 168 -4.83 -21.85 -20.65
N GLU A 169 -6.06 -22.39 -20.52
CA GLU A 169 -6.39 -23.72 -21.00
C GLU A 169 -6.79 -23.72 -22.49
N GLU A 170 -7.67 -22.80 -22.91
CA GLU A 170 -8.17 -22.76 -24.28
C GLU A 170 -7.17 -22.07 -25.23
N LEU A 171 -6.62 -20.93 -24.84
CA LEU A 171 -5.73 -20.14 -25.71
C LEU A 171 -4.26 -20.42 -25.49
N SER A 172 -3.86 -21.02 -24.36
CA SER A 172 -2.45 -21.21 -23.97
C SER A 172 -1.64 -19.91 -24.05
N ALA A 173 -2.30 -18.77 -23.87
CA ALA A 173 -1.71 -17.46 -24.09
C ALA A 173 -0.89 -16.97 -22.88
N ALA A 174 -1.19 -17.45 -21.68
CA ALA A 174 -0.44 -17.12 -20.46
C ALA A 174 -0.43 -18.30 -19.50
N TYR A 175 0.69 -18.46 -18.77
CA TYR A 175 0.79 -19.47 -17.71
C TYR A 175 -0.01 -19.04 -16.46
N HIS A 176 -0.03 -17.75 -16.17
CA HIS A 176 -0.75 -17.19 -15.03
C HIS A 176 -1.75 -16.13 -15.51
N ALA A 177 -2.98 -16.28 -15.09
CA ALA A 177 -4.04 -15.30 -15.25
C ALA A 177 -4.86 -15.29 -13.95
N GLY A 178 -5.15 -14.12 -13.44
CA GLY A 178 -5.89 -13.99 -12.19
C GLY A 178 -6.69 -12.71 -12.12
N ALA A 179 -7.61 -12.66 -11.19
CA ALA A 179 -8.37 -11.48 -10.85
C ALA A 179 -8.42 -11.32 -9.32
N ASN A 180 -8.27 -10.10 -8.87
CA ASN A 180 -8.40 -9.76 -7.45
C ASN A 180 -9.19 -8.47 -7.29
N TYR A 181 -9.57 -8.16 -6.08
CA TYR A 181 -10.25 -6.91 -5.75
C TYR A 181 -9.64 -6.28 -4.52
N GLY A 182 -9.85 -4.96 -4.38
CA GLY A 182 -9.58 -4.24 -3.16
C GLY A 182 -10.75 -3.33 -2.85
N LEU A 183 -11.33 -3.45 -1.66
CA LEU A 183 -12.34 -2.53 -1.17
C LEU A 183 -11.71 -1.67 -0.07
N LEU A 184 -11.47 -0.40 -0.37
CA LEU A 184 -10.87 0.53 0.56
C LEU A 184 -11.95 1.17 1.42
N ARG A 185 -11.72 1.21 2.72
CA ARG A 185 -12.55 1.97 3.63
C ARG A 185 -12.21 3.44 3.48
N ASP A 186 -13.14 4.21 2.96
CA ASP A 186 -13.02 5.66 2.94
C ASP A 186 -13.45 6.23 4.29
N TYR A 187 -12.52 6.78 5.03
CA TYR A 187 -12.78 7.37 6.33
C TYR A 187 -13.55 8.70 6.24
N ASP A 188 -13.57 9.34 5.07
CA ASP A 188 -14.20 10.64 4.85
C ASP A 188 -15.52 10.57 4.07
N ASN A 189 -16.04 9.37 3.79
CA ASN A 189 -17.18 9.14 2.89
C ASN A 189 -17.04 9.82 1.51
N LYS A 190 -15.83 10.17 1.15
CA LYS A 190 -15.47 10.72 -0.16
C LYS A 190 -14.61 9.68 -0.86
N ALA A 191 -15.19 8.49 -1.02
CA ALA A 191 -14.54 7.46 -1.80
C ALA A 191 -14.13 8.04 -3.14
N ALA A 192 -12.90 7.82 -3.48
CA ALA A 192 -12.34 8.21 -4.76
C ALA A 192 -13.03 7.48 -5.90
#